data_99df9be1f08ac1a7f9437cb9b3d96245
#
_entry.id   99df9be1f08ac1a7f9437cb9b3d96245
#
_cell.length_a   1.000
_cell.length_b   1.000
_cell.length_c   1.000
_cell.angle_alpha   90.00
_cell.angle_beta   90.00
_cell.angle_gamma   90.00
#
_symmetry.space_group_name_H-M   'P 1'
#
loop_
_entity.id
_entity.type
_entity.pdbx_description
1 polymer ?
#
loop_
_entity_poly.entity_id
_entity_poly.type
_entity_poly.pdbx_seq_one_letter_code
_entity_poly.pdbx_strand_id
1 'polypeptide(L)'
;GGNRCVESFSKVEESWGDFNELFKDATKMSQYLYKFRDFTGVLVQNVEYCKYSELIEKLYSLEDPNELRSVMVRIITDMKYYENNFSEFRKALTDGSSYNLGFYSGKLLGRALDFKL
;
A
#
# COMPACT_ATOMS: atom_id res chain seq x y z
N GLY A 1 2.20 10.66 7.40
CA GLY A 1 0.95 10.69 6.70
C GLY A 1 0.93 9.83 5.46
N GLY A 2 -0.16 9.99 4.70
CA GLY A 2 -0.43 9.19 3.50
C GLY A 2 0.65 9.26 2.44
N ASN A 3 1.32 10.42 2.30
CA ASN A 3 2.36 10.59 1.30
C ASN A 3 3.57 9.70 1.56
N ARG A 4 3.95 9.51 2.81
CA ARG A 4 5.09 8.65 3.17
C ARG A 4 4.77 7.19 2.88
N CYS A 5 3.56 6.75 3.16
CA CYS A 5 3.13 5.39 2.84
C CYS A 5 3.20 5.15 1.32
N VAL A 6 2.63 6.05 0.53
CA VAL A 6 2.61 5.92 -0.92
C VAL A 6 4.02 5.93 -1.51
N GLU A 7 4.88 6.83 -1.06
CA GLU A 7 6.27 6.90 -1.49
C GLU A 7 7.03 5.62 -1.14
N SER A 8 6.72 5.02 0.02
CA SER A 8 7.39 3.80 0.45
C SER A 8 7.10 2.60 -0.45
N PHE A 9 5.93 2.54 -1.10
CA PHE A 9 5.64 1.50 -2.09
C PHE A 9 6.60 1.56 -3.27
N SER A 10 6.87 2.77 -3.78
CA SER A 10 7.82 2.95 -4.88
C SER A 10 9.24 2.54 -4.47
N LYS A 11 9.63 2.84 -3.24
CA LYS A 11 10.93 2.44 -2.71
C LYS A 11 11.05 0.94 -2.53
N VAL A 12 9.98 0.27 -2.11
CA VAL A 12 9.96 -1.20 -2.01
C VAL A 12 10.17 -1.82 -3.39
N GLU A 13 9.48 -1.32 -4.40
CA GLU A 13 9.60 -1.81 -5.78
C GLU A 13 11.01 -1.60 -6.33
N GLU A 14 11.56 -0.40 -6.16
CA GLU A 14 12.91 -0.07 -6.60
C GLU A 14 13.95 -0.94 -5.90
N SER A 15 13.86 -1.08 -4.59
CA SER A 15 14.79 -1.89 -3.80
C SER A 15 14.71 -3.36 -4.16
N TRP A 16 13.51 -3.87 -4.42
CA TRP A 16 13.34 -5.25 -4.91
C TRP A 16 13.99 -5.44 -6.28
N GLY A 17 13.83 -4.46 -7.17
CA GLY A 17 14.46 -4.50 -8.49
C GLY A 17 15.98 -4.59 -8.38
N ASP A 18 16.58 -3.75 -7.55
CA ASP A 18 18.03 -3.75 -7.30
C ASP A 18 18.51 -5.09 -6.72
N PHE A 19 17.78 -5.62 -5.75
CA PHE A 19 18.09 -6.90 -5.13
C PHE A 19 17.97 -8.05 -6.15
N ASN A 20 16.91 -8.05 -6.94
CA ASN A 20 16.64 -9.09 -7.92
C ASN A 20 17.70 -9.13 -9.03
N GLU A 21 18.26 -7.98 -9.42
CA GLU A 21 19.32 -7.93 -10.42
C GLU A 21 20.57 -8.72 -10.01
N LEU A 22 20.84 -8.82 -8.71
CA LEU A 22 22.00 -9.56 -8.22
C LEU A 22 21.89 -11.06 -8.44
N PHE A 23 20.71 -11.60 -8.59
CA PHE A 23 20.50 -13.02 -8.88
C PHE A 23 21.01 -13.40 -10.28
N LYS A 24 21.15 -12.42 -11.17
CA LYS A 24 21.56 -12.65 -12.56
C LYS A 24 23.08 -12.72 -12.72
N ASP A 25 23.82 -12.34 -11.68
CA ASP A 25 25.29 -12.29 -11.74
C ASP A 25 25.92 -12.82 -10.45
N ALA A 26 26.42 -14.06 -10.51
CA ALA A 26 27.03 -14.73 -9.36
C ALA A 26 28.30 -14.02 -8.85
N THR A 27 28.96 -13.20 -9.68
CA THR A 27 30.15 -12.45 -9.26
C THR A 27 29.84 -11.35 -8.26
N LYS A 28 28.57 -10.98 -8.14
CA LYS A 28 28.10 -9.92 -7.23
C LYS A 28 27.59 -10.44 -5.89
N MET A 29 27.91 -11.66 -5.55
CA MET A 29 27.41 -12.30 -4.32
C MET A 29 27.76 -11.50 -3.06
N SER A 30 28.92 -10.82 -3.03
CA SER A 30 29.28 -9.97 -1.89
C SER A 30 28.34 -8.79 -1.68
N GLN A 31 27.69 -8.31 -2.76
CA GLN A 31 26.72 -7.21 -2.69
C GLN A 31 25.32 -7.69 -2.29
N TYR A 32 25.06 -8.97 -2.43
CA TYR A 32 23.77 -9.57 -2.16
C TYR A 32 23.28 -9.31 -0.73
N LEU A 33 24.14 -9.53 0.25
CA LEU A 33 23.79 -9.33 1.66
C LEU A 33 23.47 -7.86 1.96
N TYR A 34 24.23 -6.93 1.39
CA TYR A 34 23.98 -5.50 1.57
C TYR A 34 22.66 -5.08 0.95
N LYS A 35 22.36 -5.55 -0.25
CA LYS A 35 21.11 -5.24 -0.93
C LYS A 35 19.90 -5.89 -0.25
N PHE A 36 20.08 -7.09 0.27
CA PHE A 36 19.05 -7.74 1.07
C PHE A 36 18.74 -6.93 2.34
N ARG A 37 19.77 -6.46 3.02
CA ARG A 37 19.60 -5.61 4.20
C ARG A 37 18.87 -4.32 3.84
N ASP A 38 19.24 -3.66 2.74
CA ASP A 38 18.59 -2.44 2.29
C ASP A 38 17.11 -2.70 1.97
N PHE A 39 16.81 -3.80 1.30
CA PHE A 39 15.44 -4.20 0.98
C PHE A 39 14.61 -4.44 2.24
N THR A 40 15.15 -5.15 3.23
CA THR A 40 14.43 -5.38 4.49
C THR A 40 14.19 -4.07 5.25
N GLY A 41 15.15 -3.15 5.22
CA GLY A 41 14.97 -1.82 5.82
C GLY A 41 13.83 -1.03 5.18
N VAL A 42 13.74 -1.09 3.85
CA VAL A 42 12.67 -0.42 3.10
C VAL A 42 11.31 -1.06 3.41
N LEU A 43 11.25 -2.39 3.55
CA LEU A 43 10.03 -3.10 3.95
C LEU A 43 9.55 -2.67 5.34
N VAL A 44 10.47 -2.57 6.29
CA VAL A 44 10.14 -2.13 7.66
C VAL A 44 9.56 -0.71 7.63
N GLN A 45 10.17 0.19 6.86
CA GLN A 45 9.66 1.55 6.71
C GLN A 45 8.26 1.57 6.07
N ASN A 46 8.03 0.73 5.07
CA ASN A 46 6.72 0.62 4.44
C ASN A 46 5.65 0.20 5.46
N VAL A 47 5.93 -0.83 6.25
CA VAL A 47 5.01 -1.30 7.30
C VAL A 47 4.73 -0.18 8.31
N GLU A 48 5.76 0.57 8.69
CA GLU A 48 5.64 1.65 9.66
C GLU A 48 4.83 2.82 9.10
N TYR A 49 5.16 3.30 7.88
CA TYR A 49 4.48 4.44 7.27
C TYR A 49 3.06 4.13 6.84
N CYS A 50 2.77 2.90 6.44
CA CYS A 50 1.44 2.50 5.99
C CYS A 50 0.52 2.03 7.11
N LYS A 51 1.05 1.88 8.33
CA LYS A 51 0.25 1.53 9.51
C LYS A 51 -0.63 0.30 9.30
N TYR A 52 -0.04 -0.76 8.78
CA TYR A 52 -0.78 -2.00 8.47
C TYR A 52 -1.47 -2.60 9.69
N SER A 53 -0.89 -2.46 10.88
CA SER A 53 -1.53 -2.96 12.11
C SER A 53 -2.86 -2.27 12.38
N GLU A 54 -2.93 -0.94 12.17
CA GLU A 54 -4.18 -0.20 12.32
C GLU A 54 -5.21 -0.60 11.27
N LEU A 55 -4.77 -0.84 10.04
CA LEU A 55 -5.64 -1.31 8.97
C LEU A 55 -6.24 -2.68 9.32
N ILE A 56 -5.41 -3.59 9.82
CA ILE A 56 -5.87 -4.93 10.23
C ILE A 56 -6.90 -4.82 11.34
N GLU A 57 -6.66 -3.98 12.35
CA GLU A 57 -7.62 -3.74 13.43
C GLU A 57 -8.95 -3.20 12.89
N LYS A 58 -8.90 -2.26 11.96
CA LYS A 58 -10.10 -1.71 11.34
C LYS A 58 -10.87 -2.77 10.56
N LEU A 59 -10.17 -3.65 9.84
CA LEU A 59 -10.82 -4.75 9.12
C LEU A 59 -11.50 -5.73 10.07
N TYR A 60 -10.87 -6.07 11.19
CA TYR A 60 -11.47 -6.92 12.21
C TYR A 60 -12.70 -6.27 12.84
N SER A 61 -12.70 -4.94 12.99
CA SER A 61 -13.83 -4.23 13.58
C SER A 61 -15.11 -4.37 12.74
N LEU A 62 -14.99 -4.74 11.44
CA LEU A 62 -16.15 -4.93 10.57
C LEU A 62 -16.97 -6.18 10.91
N GLU A 63 -16.49 -7.03 11.82
CA GLU A 63 -17.29 -8.12 12.38
C GLU A 63 -18.46 -7.57 13.20
N ASP A 64 -18.32 -6.36 13.75
CA ASP A 64 -19.41 -5.66 14.41
C ASP A 64 -20.39 -5.10 13.36
N PRO A 65 -21.68 -5.51 13.39
CA PRO A 65 -22.66 -5.02 12.42
C PRO A 65 -22.82 -3.50 12.38
N ASN A 66 -22.62 -2.81 13.50
CA ASN A 66 -22.69 -1.35 13.55
C ASN A 66 -21.54 -0.70 12.79
N GLU A 67 -20.33 -1.25 12.93
CA GLU A 67 -19.16 -0.76 12.19
C GLU A 67 -19.32 -1.02 10.69
N LEU A 68 -19.80 -2.19 10.31
CA LEU A 68 -20.05 -2.51 8.91
C LEU A 68 -21.09 -1.56 8.31
N ARG A 69 -22.16 -1.27 9.04
CA ARG A 69 -23.18 -0.31 8.62
C ARG A 69 -22.57 1.07 8.40
N SER A 70 -21.71 1.52 9.29
CA SER A 70 -21.04 2.82 9.17
C SER A 70 -20.21 2.92 7.89
N VAL A 71 -19.49 1.86 7.55
CA VAL A 71 -18.72 1.79 6.30
C VAL A 71 -19.65 1.88 5.10
N MET A 72 -20.73 1.12 5.09
CA MET A 72 -21.70 1.13 4.00
C MET A 72 -22.33 2.52 3.82
N VAL A 73 -22.68 3.19 4.92
CA VAL A 73 -23.24 4.54 4.87
C VAL A 73 -22.24 5.53 4.27
N ARG A 74 -20.97 5.45 4.65
CA ARG A 74 -19.92 6.32 4.09
C ARG A 74 -19.79 6.13 2.57
N ILE A 75 -19.80 4.88 2.12
CA ILE A 75 -19.69 4.57 0.68
C ILE A 75 -20.91 5.10 -0.08
N ILE A 76 -22.11 4.82 0.40
CA ILE A 76 -23.36 5.23 -0.26
C ILE A 76 -23.49 6.76 -0.28
N THR A 77 -23.13 7.41 0.81
CA THR A 77 -23.23 8.88 0.93
C THR A 77 -22.29 9.60 -0.01
N ASP A 78 -21.16 9.00 -0.38
CA ASP A 78 -20.15 9.63 -1.22
C ASP A 78 -19.76 8.73 -2.39
N MET A 79 -20.76 8.14 -3.02
CA MET A 79 -20.60 7.14 -4.08
C MET A 79 -19.68 7.62 -5.21
N LYS A 80 -19.82 8.89 -5.60
CA LYS A 80 -19.04 9.44 -6.70
C LYS A 80 -17.53 9.44 -6.40
N TYR A 81 -17.16 9.74 -5.16
CA TYR A 81 -15.76 9.67 -4.72
C TYR A 81 -15.19 8.26 -4.90
N TYR A 82 -15.94 7.24 -4.46
CA TYR A 82 -15.49 5.85 -4.56
C TYR A 82 -15.42 5.39 -6.01
N GLU A 83 -16.40 5.74 -6.83
CA GLU A 83 -16.41 5.41 -8.26
C GLU A 83 -15.18 6.00 -8.97
N ASN A 84 -14.89 7.29 -8.73
CA ASN A 84 -13.77 7.98 -9.36
C ASN A 84 -12.42 7.37 -8.95
N ASN A 85 -12.23 7.13 -7.65
CA ASN A 85 -10.98 6.57 -7.16
C ASN A 85 -10.82 5.11 -7.53
N PHE A 86 -11.91 4.34 -7.60
CA PHE A 86 -11.87 2.97 -8.07
C PHE A 86 -11.49 2.89 -9.55
N SER A 87 -12.00 3.81 -10.37
CA SER A 87 -11.62 3.92 -11.78
C SER A 87 -10.12 4.17 -11.93
N GLU A 88 -9.56 5.09 -11.15
CA GLU A 88 -8.12 5.37 -11.18
C GLU A 88 -7.29 4.20 -10.65
N PHE A 89 -7.79 3.50 -9.64
CA PHE A 89 -7.14 2.29 -9.13
C PHE A 89 -7.06 1.21 -10.22
N ARG A 90 -8.14 1.03 -10.98
CA ARG A 90 -8.16 0.06 -12.10
C ARG A 90 -7.16 0.44 -13.19
N LYS A 91 -7.05 1.73 -13.51
CA LYS A 91 -6.04 2.22 -14.45
C LYS A 91 -4.63 1.90 -13.97
N ALA A 92 -4.37 2.10 -12.69
CA ALA A 92 -3.07 1.81 -12.10
C ALA A 92 -2.72 0.33 -12.18
N LEU A 93 -3.72 -0.56 -12.02
CA LEU A 93 -3.53 -2.00 -12.22
C LEU A 93 -3.11 -2.31 -13.66
N THR A 94 -3.79 -1.70 -14.63
CA THR A 94 -3.48 -1.90 -16.05
C THR A 94 -2.11 -1.36 -16.42
N ASP A 95 -1.76 -0.18 -15.89
CA ASP A 95 -0.50 0.50 -16.20
C ASP A 95 0.68 -0.04 -15.40
N GLY A 96 0.43 -0.85 -14.38
CA GLY A 96 1.47 -1.41 -13.51
C GLY A 96 2.14 -0.37 -12.62
N SER A 97 1.45 0.71 -12.26
CA SER A 97 1.99 1.77 -11.42
C SER A 97 1.82 1.45 -9.94
N SER A 98 2.89 1.01 -9.28
CA SER A 98 2.86 0.72 -7.83
C SER A 98 2.53 1.96 -7.00
N TYR A 99 3.04 3.12 -7.39
CA TYR A 99 2.75 4.37 -6.70
C TYR A 99 1.24 4.66 -6.72
N ASN A 100 0.63 4.61 -7.89
CA ASN A 100 -0.80 4.91 -8.04
C ASN A 100 -1.68 3.83 -7.40
N LEU A 101 -1.27 2.57 -7.44
CA LEU A 101 -1.98 1.50 -6.72
C LEU A 101 -2.04 1.81 -5.22
N GLY A 102 -0.90 2.15 -4.62
CA GLY A 102 -0.84 2.51 -3.21
C GLY A 102 -1.66 3.76 -2.90
N PHE A 103 -1.55 4.79 -3.74
CA PHE A 103 -2.25 6.05 -3.56
C PHE A 103 -3.78 5.88 -3.58
N TYR A 104 -4.29 5.23 -4.62
CA TYR A 104 -5.76 5.09 -4.77
C TYR A 104 -6.36 4.03 -3.86
N SER A 105 -5.65 2.94 -3.57
CA SER A 105 -6.11 1.99 -2.56
C SER A 105 -6.17 2.64 -1.18
N GLY A 106 -5.19 3.49 -0.85
CA GLY A 106 -5.18 4.26 0.39
C GLY A 106 -6.37 5.21 0.49
N LYS A 107 -6.71 5.89 -0.61
CA LYS A 107 -7.89 6.78 -0.65
C LYS A 107 -9.18 6.01 -0.39
N LEU A 108 -9.34 4.88 -1.07
CA LEU A 108 -10.55 4.07 -0.94
C LEU A 108 -10.70 3.49 0.47
N LEU A 109 -9.67 2.81 0.96
CA LEU A 109 -9.70 2.16 2.27
C LEU A 109 -9.69 3.18 3.41
N GLY A 110 -8.88 4.22 3.28
CA GLY A 110 -8.79 5.23 4.31
C GLY A 110 -10.12 5.91 4.58
N ARG A 111 -10.85 6.26 3.52
CA ARG A 111 -12.13 6.92 3.66
C ARG A 111 -13.24 5.96 4.10
N ALA A 112 -13.28 4.76 3.52
CA ALA A 112 -14.30 3.76 3.87
C ALA A 112 -14.18 3.32 5.33
N LEU A 113 -12.97 3.11 5.81
CA LEU A 113 -12.70 2.61 7.16
C LEU A 113 -12.44 3.73 8.17
N ASP A 114 -12.54 5.00 7.75
CA ASP A 114 -12.23 6.17 8.58
C ASP A 114 -10.82 6.05 9.21
N PHE A 115 -9.84 5.89 8.34
CA PHE A 115 -8.48 5.56 8.71
C PHE A 115 -7.52 6.40 7.88
N LYS A 116 -6.49 6.97 8.51
CA LYS A 116 -5.48 7.79 7.82
C LYS A 116 -4.21 6.98 7.60
N LEU A 117 -3.85 6.91 6.35
CA LEU A 117 -2.56 6.32 5.96
C LEU A 117 -1.40 7.25 6.21
#